data_7ef2ee45cce449b5162e1036436fb70f
#
_entry.id   7ef2ee45cce449b5162e1036436fb70f
#
_cell.length_a   1.000
_cell.length_b   1.000
_cell.length_c   1.000
_cell.angle_alpha   90.00
_cell.angle_beta   90.00
_cell.angle_gamma   90.00
#
_symmetry.space_group_name_H-M   'P 1'
#
loop_
_entity.id
_entity.type
_entity.pdbx_description
1 polymer ?
#
loop_
_entity_poly.entity_id
_entity_poly.type
_entity_poly.pdbx_seq_one_letter_code
_entity_poly.pdbx_strand_id
1 'polypeptide(L)'
;MTPAPRIPTPRTLTARLAPLLPTRLVAATARAVYPRFEPELARLGDLLPPDCGTAVDVGGWYGPWTYRLWRHARRVVTVEPVPHLARLLASAAPANASVVPAAASDRPGTARLWLPPDDEGDRGVSSLVRRDIHARALHVPCVTLDGLGLKEVDFIKIDVDGNELAVLHGATGLLTRDRPALFVELESRIQPIAPVVTYLSLLGYEGWVLPDTTWVRLSAFPLEEHQARTSYVVSQGLLRRVLPFARGPRYVNSVLFLPDGRRPGVSGVRDDGSHARSETPRDPVQPPRLPTRPAAPHGGPQSGPGRGRPS
;
A
#
# COMPACT_ATOMS: atom_id res chain seq x y z
N MET A 1 -2.39 33.83 11.58
CA MET A 1 -1.64 32.60 11.25
C MET A 1 -1.04 32.78 9.85
N THR A 2 0.25 32.97 9.79
CA THR A 2 0.98 33.13 8.53
C THR A 2 1.10 31.75 7.87
N PRO A 3 0.76 31.59 6.57
CA PRO A 3 0.91 30.28 5.91
C PRO A 3 2.39 29.90 5.86
N ALA A 4 2.67 28.64 6.17
CA ALA A 4 4.03 28.09 6.09
C ALA A 4 4.59 28.26 4.67
N PRO A 5 5.89 28.55 4.52
CA PRO A 5 6.52 28.75 3.21
C PRO A 5 6.41 27.45 2.39
N ARG A 6 5.80 27.55 1.21
CA ARG A 6 5.80 26.47 0.20
C ARG A 6 7.23 26.21 -0.21
N ILE A 7 7.77 25.07 0.15
CA ILE A 7 9.06 24.60 -0.37
C ILE A 7 8.80 24.21 -1.83
N PRO A 8 9.35 24.95 -2.83
CA PRO A 8 9.22 24.57 -4.22
C PRO A 8 9.96 23.26 -4.44
N THR A 9 9.23 22.21 -4.80
CA THR A 9 9.86 20.96 -5.26
C THR A 9 10.70 21.27 -6.50
N PRO A 10 12.01 20.94 -6.53
CA PRO A 10 12.85 21.23 -7.67
C PRO A 10 12.30 20.52 -8.92
N ARG A 11 11.88 21.30 -9.91
CA ARG A 11 11.43 20.79 -11.21
C ARG A 11 12.63 20.17 -11.91
N THR A 12 12.82 18.87 -11.77
CA THR A 12 13.90 18.16 -12.48
C THR A 12 13.58 18.14 -13.98
N LEU A 13 14.62 18.21 -14.82
CA LEU A 13 14.48 18.15 -16.28
C LEU A 13 13.70 16.91 -16.74
N THR A 14 13.87 15.80 -16.03
CA THR A 14 13.13 14.55 -16.24
C THR A 14 11.63 14.69 -15.97
N ALA A 15 11.21 15.47 -14.97
CA ALA A 15 9.79 15.72 -14.71
C ALA A 15 9.14 16.58 -15.81
N ARG A 16 9.91 17.45 -16.47
CA ARG A 16 9.42 18.25 -17.62
C ARG A 16 9.32 17.45 -18.90
N LEU A 17 10.15 16.42 -19.09
CA LEU A 17 10.19 15.60 -20.32
C LEU A 17 9.27 14.39 -20.22
N ALA A 18 8.91 13.91 -19.01
CA ALA A 18 8.05 12.75 -18.81
C ALA A 18 6.69 12.84 -19.53
N PRO A 19 5.98 13.99 -19.55
CA PRO A 19 4.71 14.12 -20.29
C PRO A 19 4.86 14.00 -21.82
N LEU A 20 6.06 14.20 -22.35
CA LEU A 20 6.34 14.14 -23.80
C LEU A 20 6.71 12.71 -24.25
N LEU A 21 6.98 11.80 -23.33
CA LEU A 21 7.36 10.43 -23.64
C LEU A 21 6.13 9.53 -23.74
N PRO A 22 6.10 8.55 -24.68
CA PRO A 22 5.05 7.55 -24.70
C PRO A 22 4.94 6.82 -23.36
N THR A 23 3.72 6.69 -22.82
CA THR A 23 3.47 6.08 -21.49
C THR A 23 4.12 4.70 -21.34
N ARG A 24 4.19 3.92 -22.45
CA ARG A 24 4.86 2.61 -22.47
C ARG A 24 6.37 2.71 -22.21
N LEU A 25 7.02 3.76 -22.69
CA LEU A 25 8.45 3.99 -22.47
C LEU A 25 8.70 4.43 -21.02
N VAL A 26 7.86 5.31 -20.48
CA VAL A 26 7.90 5.70 -19.06
C VAL A 26 7.73 4.48 -18.16
N ALA A 27 6.77 3.61 -18.47
CA ALA A 27 6.55 2.37 -17.72
C ALA A 27 7.74 1.40 -17.81
N ALA A 28 8.34 1.24 -18.99
CA ALA A 28 9.53 0.41 -19.18
C ALA A 28 10.72 0.94 -18.36
N THR A 29 10.93 2.25 -18.37
CA THR A 29 11.98 2.91 -17.60
C THR A 29 11.72 2.77 -16.10
N ALA A 30 10.49 3.02 -15.64
CA ALA A 30 10.11 2.86 -14.25
C ALA A 30 10.42 1.43 -13.77
N ARG A 31 9.99 0.42 -14.52
CA ARG A 31 10.24 -1.01 -14.18
C ARG A 31 11.72 -1.37 -14.12
N ALA A 32 12.54 -0.80 -15.00
CA ALA A 32 13.99 -1.07 -15.05
C ALA A 32 14.75 -0.38 -13.92
N VAL A 33 14.32 0.82 -13.53
CA VAL A 33 15.04 1.67 -12.56
C VAL A 33 14.56 1.45 -11.13
N TYR A 34 13.28 1.13 -10.92
CA TYR A 34 12.64 1.04 -9.61
C TYR A 34 13.34 0.09 -8.61
N PRO A 35 13.91 -1.07 -9.02
CA PRO A 35 14.65 -1.92 -8.08
C PRO A 35 15.87 -1.28 -7.43
N ARG A 36 16.33 -0.12 -7.95
CA ARG A 36 17.39 0.65 -7.30
C ARG A 36 16.88 1.50 -6.14
N PHE A 37 15.59 1.76 -6.11
CA PHE A 37 14.93 2.50 -5.03
C PHE A 37 14.36 1.56 -3.96
N GLU A 38 13.87 0.40 -4.40
CA GLU A 38 13.34 -0.66 -3.56
C GLU A 38 14.15 -1.95 -3.77
N PRO A 39 15.26 -2.13 -3.03
CA PRO A 39 16.09 -3.33 -3.15
C PRO A 39 15.35 -4.61 -2.76
N GLU A 40 14.23 -4.51 -2.03
CA GLU A 40 13.33 -5.62 -1.73
C GLU A 40 12.78 -6.28 -2.99
N LEU A 41 12.56 -5.51 -4.06
CA LEU A 41 12.18 -6.06 -5.36
C LEU A 41 13.21 -7.04 -5.95
N ALA A 42 14.49 -6.90 -5.60
CA ALA A 42 15.51 -7.86 -5.98
C ALA A 42 15.55 -9.09 -5.07
N ARG A 43 14.81 -9.05 -3.96
CA ARG A 43 14.78 -10.07 -2.91
C ARG A 43 13.39 -10.72 -2.76
N LEU A 44 12.67 -10.88 -3.85
CA LEU A 44 11.32 -11.48 -3.82
C LEU A 44 11.31 -12.88 -3.16
N GLY A 45 12.39 -13.63 -3.26
CA GLY A 45 12.52 -14.91 -2.56
C GLY A 45 12.50 -14.80 -1.02
N ASP A 46 12.82 -13.62 -0.45
CA ASP A 46 12.69 -13.37 0.99
C ASP A 46 11.22 -13.11 1.39
N LEU A 47 10.40 -12.68 0.43
CA LEU A 47 9.03 -12.20 0.63
C LEU A 47 7.99 -13.25 0.27
N LEU A 48 8.23 -13.98 -0.83
CA LEU A 48 7.29 -14.92 -1.43
C LEU A 48 7.67 -16.37 -1.09
N PRO A 49 6.68 -17.25 -0.81
CA PRO A 49 6.96 -18.68 -0.79
C PRO A 49 7.33 -19.18 -2.20
N PRO A 50 8.10 -20.29 -2.33
CA PRO A 50 8.48 -20.84 -3.62
C PRO A 50 7.30 -21.18 -4.53
N ASP A 51 6.20 -21.64 -3.96
CA ASP A 51 4.95 -22.01 -4.66
C ASP A 51 3.85 -20.97 -4.47
N CYS A 52 4.19 -19.69 -4.61
CA CYS A 52 3.24 -18.60 -4.41
C CYS A 52 1.96 -18.79 -5.24
N GLY A 53 0.81 -18.91 -4.58
CA GLY A 53 -0.49 -19.06 -5.19
C GLY A 53 -0.96 -17.75 -5.80
N THR A 54 -1.57 -16.90 -4.98
CA THR A 54 -2.03 -15.57 -5.42
C THR A 54 -1.17 -14.48 -4.77
N ALA A 55 -0.63 -13.59 -5.59
CA ALA A 55 -0.02 -12.34 -5.15
C ALA A 55 -0.92 -11.15 -5.51
N VAL A 56 -1.04 -10.19 -4.61
CA VAL A 56 -1.83 -8.98 -4.81
C VAL A 56 -0.92 -7.76 -4.78
N ASP A 57 -1.08 -6.86 -5.77
CA ASP A 57 -0.37 -5.58 -5.84
C ASP A 57 -1.40 -4.45 -5.75
N VAL A 58 -1.49 -3.81 -4.58
CA VAL A 58 -2.40 -2.69 -4.34
C VAL A 58 -1.65 -1.38 -4.51
N GLY A 59 -2.08 -0.58 -5.49
CA GLY A 59 -1.36 0.59 -5.98
C GLY A 59 -0.30 0.17 -7.02
N GLY A 60 -0.77 -0.35 -8.16
CA GLY A 60 0.10 -0.93 -9.19
C GLY A 60 0.97 0.08 -9.93
N TRP A 61 0.53 1.36 -10.00
CA TRP A 61 1.20 2.44 -10.70
C TRP A 61 1.65 2.03 -12.11
N TYR A 62 2.92 2.21 -12.52
CA TYR A 62 3.48 1.72 -13.79
C TYR A 62 3.89 0.23 -13.76
N GLY A 63 3.61 -0.50 -12.69
CA GLY A 63 3.76 -1.94 -12.57
C GLY A 63 5.15 -2.46 -12.17
N PRO A 64 5.99 -1.75 -11.41
CA PRO A 64 7.31 -2.30 -11.04
C PRO A 64 7.19 -3.59 -10.21
N TRP A 65 6.22 -3.67 -9.29
CA TRP A 65 5.88 -4.87 -8.53
C TRP A 65 5.09 -5.85 -9.35
N THR A 66 3.99 -5.42 -9.99
CA THR A 66 3.12 -6.26 -10.82
C THR A 66 3.92 -7.13 -11.79
N TYR A 67 4.86 -6.51 -12.57
CA TYR A 67 5.65 -7.22 -13.59
C TYR A 67 6.66 -8.23 -13.01
N ARG A 68 7.06 -8.09 -11.76
CA ARG A 68 7.92 -9.06 -11.11
C ARG A 68 7.10 -10.19 -10.51
N LEU A 69 5.99 -9.88 -9.87
CA LEU A 69 5.09 -10.87 -9.26
C LEU A 69 4.57 -11.88 -10.29
N TRP A 70 4.30 -11.46 -11.56
CA TRP A 70 3.84 -12.38 -12.61
C TRP A 70 4.72 -13.59 -12.84
N ARG A 71 6.00 -13.47 -12.54
CA ARG A 71 6.99 -14.55 -12.77
C ARG A 71 7.15 -15.45 -11.56
N HIS A 72 6.57 -15.08 -10.42
CA HIS A 72 6.81 -15.75 -9.15
C HIS A 72 5.53 -16.27 -8.49
N ALA A 73 4.35 -15.90 -8.98
CA ALA A 73 3.07 -16.33 -8.46
C ALA A 73 2.24 -17.01 -9.55
N ARG A 74 1.42 -17.98 -9.16
CA ARG A 74 0.50 -18.65 -10.08
C ARG A 74 -0.58 -17.70 -10.59
N ARG A 75 -0.98 -16.75 -9.76
CA ARG A 75 -1.96 -15.71 -10.08
C ARG A 75 -1.52 -14.37 -9.50
N VAL A 76 -1.71 -13.29 -10.26
CA VAL A 76 -1.50 -11.92 -9.77
C VAL A 76 -2.75 -11.09 -9.98
N VAL A 77 -3.11 -10.33 -8.95
CA VAL A 77 -4.20 -9.35 -9.02
C VAL A 77 -3.64 -7.99 -8.68
N THR A 78 -3.72 -7.06 -9.61
CA THR A 78 -3.29 -5.67 -9.39
C THR A 78 -4.52 -4.78 -9.25
N VAL A 79 -4.57 -4.00 -8.17
CA VAL A 79 -5.62 -3.00 -7.92
C VAL A 79 -5.03 -1.62 -8.16
N GLU A 80 -5.56 -0.91 -9.17
CA GLU A 80 -5.03 0.40 -9.59
C GLU A 80 -6.19 1.35 -9.92
N PRO A 81 -6.37 2.44 -9.14
CA PRO A 81 -7.50 3.35 -9.32
C PRO A 81 -7.33 4.34 -10.47
N VAL A 82 -6.11 4.67 -10.88
CA VAL A 82 -5.88 5.66 -11.94
C VAL A 82 -6.21 5.05 -13.32
N PRO A 83 -7.23 5.54 -14.05
CA PRO A 83 -7.79 4.81 -15.19
C PRO A 83 -6.81 4.54 -16.34
N HIS A 84 -5.89 5.47 -16.62
CA HIS A 84 -4.91 5.27 -17.70
C HIS A 84 -3.81 4.27 -17.30
N LEU A 85 -3.43 4.23 -16.02
CA LEU A 85 -2.47 3.24 -15.50
C LEU A 85 -3.09 1.85 -15.45
N ALA A 86 -4.33 1.73 -14.97
CA ALA A 86 -5.06 0.47 -14.98
C ALA A 86 -5.17 -0.12 -16.41
N ARG A 87 -5.52 0.73 -17.42
CA ARG A 87 -5.53 0.31 -18.83
C ARG A 87 -4.15 -0.10 -19.34
N LEU A 88 -3.11 0.64 -18.97
CA LEU A 88 -1.72 0.31 -19.33
C LEU A 88 -1.31 -1.06 -18.79
N LEU A 89 -1.56 -1.30 -17.52
CA LEU A 89 -1.27 -2.57 -16.84
C LEU A 89 -2.07 -3.72 -17.48
N ALA A 90 -3.36 -3.54 -17.68
CA ALA A 90 -4.23 -4.55 -18.30
C ALA A 90 -3.81 -4.89 -19.73
N SER A 91 -3.35 -3.90 -20.52
CA SER A 91 -2.90 -4.12 -21.92
C SER A 91 -1.61 -4.95 -22.03
N ALA A 92 -0.87 -5.05 -20.94
CA ALA A 92 0.41 -5.77 -20.91
C ALA A 92 0.36 -7.01 -19.98
N ALA A 93 -0.80 -7.27 -19.36
CA ALA A 93 -0.99 -8.37 -18.42
C ALA A 93 -0.85 -9.74 -19.11
N PRO A 94 -0.04 -10.67 -18.61
CA PRO A 94 -0.04 -12.05 -19.07
C PRO A 94 -1.29 -12.81 -18.60
N ALA A 95 -1.46 -14.04 -19.07
CA ALA A 95 -2.66 -14.84 -18.80
C ALA A 95 -2.91 -15.11 -17.30
N ASN A 96 -1.86 -15.09 -16.46
CA ASN A 96 -1.98 -15.30 -15.02
C ASN A 96 -2.20 -14.01 -14.22
N ALA A 97 -2.36 -12.86 -14.88
CA ALA A 97 -2.54 -11.58 -14.21
C ALA A 97 -3.85 -10.90 -14.60
N SER A 98 -4.48 -10.25 -13.64
CA SER A 98 -5.67 -9.43 -13.81
C SER A 98 -5.51 -8.08 -13.15
N VAL A 99 -6.16 -7.05 -13.72
CA VAL A 99 -6.13 -5.69 -13.20
C VAL A 99 -7.55 -5.28 -12.82
N VAL A 100 -7.71 -4.80 -11.60
CA VAL A 100 -8.97 -4.24 -11.06
C VAL A 100 -8.86 -2.72 -11.10
N PRO A 101 -9.63 -2.02 -11.98
CA PRO A 101 -9.57 -0.57 -12.10
C PRO A 101 -10.39 0.11 -10.98
N ALA A 102 -9.91 0.02 -9.76
CA ALA A 102 -10.56 0.53 -8.55
C ALA A 102 -9.53 0.91 -7.48
N ALA A 103 -9.94 1.69 -6.49
CA ALA A 103 -9.19 1.87 -5.27
C ALA A 103 -9.53 0.77 -4.26
N ALA A 104 -8.54 0.27 -3.53
CA ALA A 104 -8.79 -0.60 -2.40
C ALA A 104 -9.08 0.23 -1.15
N SER A 105 -10.08 -0.18 -0.33
CA SER A 105 -10.48 0.51 0.89
C SER A 105 -11.21 -0.44 1.84
N ASP A 106 -11.75 0.11 2.94
CA ASP A 106 -12.49 -0.60 3.99
C ASP A 106 -13.91 -1.02 3.57
N ARG A 107 -14.45 -0.44 2.48
CA ARG A 107 -15.81 -0.70 1.99
C ARG A 107 -15.91 -0.49 0.49
N PRO A 108 -16.81 -1.20 -0.19
CA PRO A 108 -17.08 -0.99 -1.60
C PRO A 108 -17.88 0.31 -1.81
N GLY A 109 -17.85 0.84 -3.03
CA GLY A 109 -18.60 2.04 -3.40
C GLY A 109 -17.84 2.92 -4.38
N THR A 110 -17.91 4.23 -4.15
CA THR A 110 -17.20 5.24 -4.94
C THR A 110 -16.52 6.22 -4.00
N ALA A 111 -15.26 6.54 -4.29
CA ALA A 111 -14.51 7.53 -3.52
C ALA A 111 -13.87 8.56 -4.45
N ARG A 112 -13.43 9.65 -3.82
CA ARG A 112 -12.67 10.70 -4.50
C ARG A 112 -11.19 10.38 -4.45
N LEU A 113 -10.60 10.08 -5.60
CA LEU A 113 -9.15 9.92 -5.77
C LEU A 113 -8.55 11.28 -6.06
N TRP A 114 -7.60 11.69 -5.23
CA TRP A 114 -6.87 12.94 -5.36
C TRP A 114 -5.60 12.72 -6.19
N LEU A 115 -5.34 13.64 -7.12
CA LEU A 115 -4.27 13.55 -8.10
C LEU A 115 -3.37 14.79 -8.05
N PRO A 116 -2.06 14.65 -8.37
CA PRO A 116 -1.18 15.79 -8.55
C PRO A 116 -1.62 16.65 -9.76
N PRO A 117 -1.03 17.85 -9.95
CA PRO A 117 -1.21 18.65 -11.17
C PRO A 117 -0.80 17.88 -12.43
N ASP A 118 -1.48 18.15 -13.56
CA ASP A 118 -1.23 17.48 -14.84
C ASP A 118 0.19 17.71 -15.40
N ASP A 119 0.78 18.86 -15.11
CA ASP A 119 2.12 19.24 -15.54
C ASP A 119 3.24 18.52 -14.75
N GLU A 120 2.89 17.84 -13.66
CA GLU A 120 3.85 17.10 -12.84
C GLU A 120 3.99 15.63 -13.24
N GLY A 121 3.15 15.14 -14.15
CA GLY A 121 3.09 13.72 -14.53
C GLY A 121 2.56 12.83 -13.41
N ASP A 122 2.49 11.53 -13.68
CA ASP A 122 2.03 10.56 -12.69
C ASP A 122 3.20 10.08 -11.83
N ARG A 123 3.33 10.69 -10.66
CA ARG A 123 4.44 10.43 -9.72
C ARG A 123 4.18 9.30 -8.74
N GLY A 124 3.05 8.59 -8.87
CA GLY A 124 2.64 7.57 -7.91
C GLY A 124 2.22 8.14 -6.56
N VAL A 125 1.71 9.38 -6.54
CA VAL A 125 1.26 10.08 -5.33
C VAL A 125 -0.25 10.30 -5.30
N SER A 126 -0.99 9.57 -6.14
CA SER A 126 -2.46 9.59 -6.17
C SER A 126 -3.01 8.85 -4.97
N SER A 127 -3.96 9.46 -4.23
CA SER A 127 -4.46 8.91 -2.97
C SER A 127 -5.94 9.20 -2.74
N LEU A 128 -6.60 8.37 -1.93
CA LEU A 128 -7.91 8.69 -1.37
C LEU A 128 -7.81 9.73 -0.24
N VAL A 129 -6.63 9.95 0.30
CA VAL A 129 -6.35 10.97 1.32
C VAL A 129 -5.84 12.23 0.66
N ARG A 130 -6.58 13.35 0.86
CA ARG A 130 -6.19 14.65 0.30
C ARG A 130 -4.94 15.20 1.00
N ARG A 131 -3.98 15.66 0.19
CA ARG A 131 -2.77 16.39 0.64
C ARG A 131 -2.60 17.69 -0.15
N ASP A 132 -1.74 18.59 0.30
CA ASP A 132 -1.50 19.89 -0.36
C ASP A 132 -0.85 19.77 -1.76
N ILE A 133 -0.28 18.61 -2.07
CA ILE A 133 0.29 18.29 -3.38
C ILE A 133 -0.76 17.97 -4.44
N HIS A 134 -2.03 17.79 -4.05
CA HIS A 134 -3.11 17.41 -4.96
C HIS A 134 -3.84 18.64 -5.50
N ALA A 135 -4.00 18.69 -6.82
CA ALA A 135 -4.66 19.80 -7.52
C ALA A 135 -6.04 19.43 -8.07
N ARG A 136 -6.32 18.16 -8.28
CA ARG A 136 -7.57 17.68 -8.88
C ARG A 136 -8.04 16.38 -8.25
N ALA A 137 -9.27 15.97 -8.56
CA ALA A 137 -9.83 14.71 -8.10
C ALA A 137 -10.66 14.01 -9.17
N LEU A 138 -10.69 12.68 -9.12
CA LEU A 138 -11.57 11.82 -9.88
C LEU A 138 -12.47 11.04 -8.94
N HIS A 139 -13.68 10.67 -9.40
CA HIS A 139 -14.47 9.64 -8.72
C HIS A 139 -14.08 8.28 -9.30
N VAL A 140 -13.68 7.37 -8.42
CA VAL A 140 -13.25 6.02 -8.79
C VAL A 140 -14.03 4.98 -8.00
N PRO A 141 -14.28 3.79 -8.59
CA PRO A 141 -14.82 2.67 -7.82
C PRO A 141 -13.91 2.33 -6.65
N CYS A 142 -14.51 1.88 -5.53
CA CYS A 142 -13.81 1.31 -4.39
C CYS A 142 -14.20 -0.15 -4.21
N VAL A 143 -13.22 -0.98 -3.85
CA VAL A 143 -13.40 -2.39 -3.52
C VAL A 143 -12.72 -2.72 -2.21
N THR A 144 -13.21 -3.75 -1.54
CA THR A 144 -12.47 -4.40 -0.44
C THR A 144 -11.73 -5.61 -1.02
N LEU A 145 -10.56 -5.95 -0.48
CA LEU A 145 -9.85 -7.16 -0.91
C LEU A 145 -10.65 -8.42 -0.59
N ASP A 146 -11.39 -8.44 0.52
CA ASP A 146 -12.32 -9.52 0.87
C ASP A 146 -13.42 -9.68 -0.20
N GLY A 147 -13.93 -8.57 -0.74
CA GLY A 147 -14.98 -8.56 -1.78
C GLY A 147 -14.51 -9.07 -3.14
N LEU A 148 -13.20 -9.16 -3.38
CA LEU A 148 -12.65 -9.70 -4.64
C LEU A 148 -12.70 -11.24 -4.70
N GLY A 149 -13.07 -11.93 -3.62
CA GLY A 149 -13.19 -13.38 -3.57
C GLY A 149 -11.89 -14.12 -3.85
N LEU A 150 -10.74 -13.52 -3.51
CA LEU A 150 -9.41 -14.10 -3.71
C LEU A 150 -9.22 -15.31 -2.80
N LYS A 151 -8.42 -16.28 -3.29
CA LYS A 151 -8.08 -17.51 -2.57
C LYS A 151 -6.59 -17.78 -2.68
N GLU A 152 -6.06 -18.53 -1.71
CA GLU A 152 -4.64 -18.91 -1.66
C GLU A 152 -3.74 -17.67 -1.82
N VAL A 153 -4.06 -16.60 -1.07
CA VAL A 153 -3.27 -15.37 -1.12
C VAL A 153 -2.07 -15.54 -0.20
N ASP A 154 -0.90 -15.56 -0.81
CA ASP A 154 0.38 -15.74 -0.10
C ASP A 154 1.14 -14.42 0.10
N PHE A 155 0.82 -13.41 -0.72
CA PHE A 155 1.52 -12.13 -0.68
C PHE A 155 0.60 -10.96 -1.06
N ILE A 156 0.72 -9.85 -0.33
CA ILE A 156 0.06 -8.58 -0.66
C ILE A 156 1.07 -7.44 -0.52
N LYS A 157 1.28 -6.67 -1.58
CA LYS A 157 1.91 -5.35 -1.52
C LYS A 157 0.84 -4.28 -1.39
N ILE A 158 1.04 -3.32 -0.49
CA ILE A 158 0.13 -2.18 -0.28
C ILE A 158 0.94 -0.89 -0.30
N ASP A 159 0.57 0.00 -1.24
CA ASP A 159 1.17 1.32 -1.41
C ASP A 159 0.10 2.23 -2.00
N VAL A 160 -0.59 2.95 -1.15
CA VAL A 160 -1.79 3.74 -1.49
C VAL A 160 -1.77 5.15 -0.88
N ASP A 161 -0.59 5.60 -0.44
CA ASP A 161 -0.32 6.97 -0.03
C ASP A 161 -1.26 7.49 1.09
N GLY A 162 -1.40 6.72 2.17
CA GLY A 162 -2.12 7.13 3.38
C GLY A 162 -3.46 6.42 3.62
N ASN A 163 -3.86 5.47 2.76
CA ASN A 163 -5.09 4.69 2.95
C ASN A 163 -4.82 3.23 3.36
N GLU A 164 -3.60 2.89 3.79
CA GLU A 164 -3.15 1.52 4.07
C GLU A 164 -4.00 0.84 5.13
N LEU A 165 -4.33 1.55 6.22
CA LEU A 165 -5.17 0.99 7.29
C LEU A 165 -6.57 0.63 6.79
N ALA A 166 -7.18 1.44 5.93
CA ALA A 166 -8.48 1.14 5.35
C ALA A 166 -8.42 -0.07 4.41
N VAL A 167 -7.34 -0.21 3.62
CA VAL A 167 -7.11 -1.41 2.79
C VAL A 167 -7.02 -2.65 3.66
N LEU A 168 -6.27 -2.61 4.76
CA LEU A 168 -6.13 -3.73 5.70
C LEU A 168 -7.45 -4.09 6.37
N HIS A 169 -8.28 -3.11 6.75
CA HIS A 169 -9.63 -3.36 7.27
C HIS A 169 -10.51 -4.06 6.22
N GLY A 170 -10.41 -3.65 4.94
CA GLY A 170 -11.12 -4.30 3.83
C GLY A 170 -10.57 -5.68 3.43
N ALA A 171 -9.51 -6.13 4.09
CA ALA A 171 -8.85 -7.42 3.87
C ALA A 171 -8.91 -8.33 5.12
N THR A 172 -9.63 -7.97 6.18
CA THR A 172 -9.59 -8.66 7.48
C THR A 172 -9.87 -10.16 7.36
N GLY A 173 -10.87 -10.54 6.56
CA GLY A 173 -11.23 -11.94 6.33
C GLY A 173 -10.12 -12.71 5.62
N LEU A 174 -9.53 -12.09 4.59
CA LEU A 174 -8.40 -12.64 3.84
C LEU A 174 -7.16 -12.78 4.72
N LEU A 175 -6.81 -11.74 5.48
CA LEU A 175 -5.65 -11.75 6.39
C LEU A 175 -5.76 -12.83 7.46
N THR A 176 -6.97 -13.05 7.98
CA THR A 176 -7.22 -14.08 8.99
C THR A 176 -7.16 -15.49 8.40
N ARG A 177 -7.73 -15.68 7.20
CA ARG A 177 -7.84 -16.99 6.53
C ARG A 177 -6.52 -17.45 5.93
N ASP A 178 -5.91 -16.63 5.09
CA ASP A 178 -4.76 -17.02 4.24
C ASP A 178 -3.41 -16.68 4.88
N ARG A 179 -3.39 -15.73 5.82
CA ARG A 179 -2.19 -15.25 6.52
C ARG A 179 -1.02 -14.95 5.58
N PRO A 180 -1.23 -14.10 4.56
CA PRO A 180 -0.20 -13.78 3.58
C PRO A 180 0.99 -13.03 4.20
N ALA A 181 2.13 -13.01 3.53
CA ALA A 181 3.14 -11.98 3.77
C ALA A 181 2.62 -10.64 3.25
N LEU A 182 2.84 -9.54 3.99
CA LEU A 182 2.41 -8.20 3.62
C LEU A 182 3.62 -7.29 3.46
N PHE A 183 3.70 -6.61 2.33
CA PHE A 183 4.71 -5.58 2.11
C PHE A 183 4.00 -4.23 1.99
N VAL A 184 4.12 -3.41 3.04
CA VAL A 184 3.31 -2.19 3.20
C VAL A 184 4.22 -0.97 3.22
N GLU A 185 3.93 0.02 2.37
CA GLU A 185 4.57 1.32 2.45
C GLU A 185 3.96 2.14 3.60
N LEU A 186 4.81 2.59 4.52
CA LEU A 186 4.42 3.36 5.70
C LEU A 186 5.23 4.66 5.76
N GLU A 187 4.56 5.77 5.51
CA GLU A 187 5.15 7.10 5.47
C GLU A 187 4.66 7.97 6.64
N SER A 188 5.49 8.18 7.65
CA SER A 188 5.14 9.01 8.82
C SER A 188 4.78 10.45 8.47
N ARG A 189 5.26 10.96 7.32
CA ARG A 189 4.93 12.28 6.79
C ARG A 189 3.50 12.36 6.23
N ILE A 190 2.89 11.22 5.92
CA ILE A 190 1.57 11.12 5.31
C ILE A 190 0.53 10.79 6.36
N GLN A 191 0.81 9.79 7.20
CA GLN A 191 -0.08 9.34 8.26
C GLN A 191 0.69 8.74 9.43
N PRO A 192 0.07 8.66 10.64
CA PRO A 192 0.65 7.92 11.76
C PRO A 192 0.85 6.44 11.39
N ILE A 193 2.03 5.90 11.67
CA ILE A 193 2.39 4.49 11.40
C ILE A 193 1.79 3.55 12.45
N ALA A 194 1.72 4.00 13.70
CA ALA A 194 1.31 3.18 14.84
C ALA A 194 -0.04 2.46 14.67
N PRO A 195 -1.12 3.06 14.10
CA PRO A 195 -2.39 2.36 13.90
C PRO A 195 -2.26 1.13 12.99
N VAL A 196 -1.46 1.21 11.92
CA VAL A 196 -1.24 0.08 11.00
C VAL A 196 -0.46 -1.03 11.72
N VAL A 197 0.62 -0.68 12.42
CA VAL A 197 1.43 -1.63 13.17
C VAL A 197 0.62 -2.31 14.25
N THR A 198 -0.16 -1.55 15.02
CA THR A 198 -1.02 -2.09 16.08
C THR A 198 -2.06 -3.05 15.52
N TYR A 199 -2.74 -2.66 14.44
CA TYR A 199 -3.74 -3.52 13.79
C TYR A 199 -3.16 -4.87 13.34
N LEU A 200 -2.01 -4.84 12.66
CA LEU A 200 -1.35 -6.06 12.20
C LEU A 200 -0.79 -6.90 13.35
N SER A 201 -0.27 -6.27 14.41
CA SER A 201 0.17 -7.00 15.62
C SER A 201 -0.99 -7.73 16.30
N LEU A 202 -2.18 -7.12 16.36
CA LEU A 202 -3.38 -7.78 16.90
C LEU A 202 -3.81 -8.99 16.07
N LEU A 203 -3.51 -8.99 14.78
CA LEU A 203 -3.74 -10.13 13.88
C LEU A 203 -2.58 -11.16 13.92
N GLY A 204 -1.59 -11.00 14.80
CA GLY A 204 -0.45 -11.91 14.92
C GLY A 204 0.54 -11.78 13.76
N TYR A 205 0.90 -10.55 13.38
CA TYR A 205 1.96 -10.26 12.43
C TYR A 205 3.11 -9.55 13.11
N GLU A 206 4.34 -9.89 12.73
CA GLU A 206 5.57 -9.21 13.10
C GLU A 206 6.14 -8.40 11.93
N GLY A 207 6.51 -7.14 12.17
CA GLY A 207 7.08 -6.25 11.17
C GLY A 207 8.60 -6.39 11.04
N TRP A 208 9.12 -6.28 9.82
CA TRP A 208 10.53 -6.31 9.46
C TRP A 208 10.85 -5.20 8.47
N VAL A 209 12.01 -4.58 8.62
CA VAL A 209 12.54 -3.56 7.71
C VAL A 209 13.90 -3.98 7.17
N LEU A 210 14.24 -3.49 5.98
CA LEU A 210 15.52 -3.73 5.33
C LEU A 210 16.31 -2.41 5.22
N PRO A 211 16.94 -1.93 6.29
CA PRO A 211 17.64 -0.64 6.26
C PRO A 211 18.89 -0.66 5.38
N ASP A 212 19.49 -1.83 5.22
CA ASP A 212 20.69 -2.07 4.40
C ASP A 212 20.55 -3.44 3.70
N THR A 213 21.35 -4.41 4.06
CA THR A 213 21.37 -5.75 3.45
C THR A 213 20.71 -6.83 4.31
N THR A 214 20.44 -6.52 5.57
CA THR A 214 19.89 -7.47 6.56
C THR A 214 18.54 -7.01 7.06
N TRP A 215 17.60 -7.95 7.15
CA TRP A 215 16.30 -7.71 7.76
C TRP A 215 16.42 -7.50 9.27
N VAL A 216 15.81 -6.42 9.76
CA VAL A 216 15.76 -6.05 11.18
C VAL A 216 14.30 -6.01 11.63
N ARG A 217 14.00 -6.49 12.83
CA ARG A 217 12.66 -6.37 13.39
C ARG A 217 12.24 -4.90 13.51
N LEU A 218 11.01 -4.61 13.14
CA LEU A 218 10.48 -3.25 13.27
C LEU A 218 10.52 -2.75 14.71
N SER A 219 10.28 -3.63 15.68
CA SER A 219 10.36 -3.30 17.12
C SER A 219 11.76 -2.86 17.59
N ALA A 220 12.81 -3.23 16.85
CA ALA A 220 14.20 -2.83 17.13
C ALA A 220 14.69 -1.69 16.21
N PHE A 221 13.82 -1.14 15.37
CA PHE A 221 14.17 -0.10 14.40
C PHE A 221 13.27 1.13 14.57
N PRO A 222 13.82 2.29 14.94
CA PRO A 222 13.04 3.51 15.16
C PRO A 222 12.63 4.13 13.80
N LEU A 223 11.63 3.55 13.13
CA LEU A 223 11.26 3.87 11.76
C LEU A 223 10.91 5.36 11.58
N GLU A 224 10.07 5.93 12.45
CA GLU A 224 9.65 7.33 12.34
C GLU A 224 10.84 8.30 12.51
N GLU A 225 11.73 8.05 13.46
CA GLU A 225 12.95 8.85 13.63
C GLU A 225 13.91 8.69 12.44
N HIS A 226 14.03 7.48 11.91
CA HIS A 226 14.81 7.21 10.71
C HIS A 226 14.27 7.99 9.53
N GLN A 227 12.95 7.96 9.30
CA GLN A 227 12.30 8.72 8.23
C GLN A 227 12.50 10.23 8.42
N ALA A 228 12.34 10.75 9.63
CA ALA A 228 12.58 12.16 9.92
C ALA A 228 14.03 12.59 9.56
N ARG A 229 15.02 11.79 9.98
CA ARG A 229 16.44 12.07 9.70
C ARG A 229 16.83 11.93 8.23
N THR A 230 16.17 11.05 7.48
CA THR A 230 16.52 10.73 6.10
C THR A 230 15.55 11.32 5.07
N SER A 231 14.55 12.08 5.50
CA SER A 231 13.52 12.70 4.62
C SER A 231 14.10 13.56 3.50
N TYR A 232 15.28 14.19 3.71
CA TYR A 232 15.98 14.96 2.68
C TYR A 232 16.37 14.12 1.46
N VAL A 233 16.55 12.80 1.62
CA VAL A 233 16.90 11.89 0.50
C VAL A 233 15.74 11.83 -0.50
N VAL A 234 14.50 11.90 -0.04
CA VAL A 234 13.31 11.89 -0.91
C VAL A 234 13.23 13.18 -1.73
N SER A 235 13.65 14.32 -1.17
CA SER A 235 13.64 15.62 -1.84
C SER A 235 14.76 15.82 -2.86
N GLN A 236 15.83 15.02 -2.83
CA GLN A 236 17.01 15.19 -3.70
C GLN A 236 16.82 14.79 -5.17
N GLY A 237 15.64 14.32 -5.55
CA GLY A 237 15.28 13.99 -6.94
C GLY A 237 15.88 12.68 -7.46
N LEU A 238 15.26 12.20 -8.54
CA LEU A 238 15.53 10.88 -9.14
C LEU A 238 17.00 10.67 -9.54
N LEU A 239 17.67 11.70 -10.08
CA LEU A 239 19.04 11.58 -10.61
C LEU A 239 20.08 11.25 -9.52
N ARG A 240 20.00 11.84 -8.35
CA ARG A 240 20.92 11.52 -7.25
C ARG A 240 20.70 10.12 -6.65
N ARG A 241 19.48 9.63 -6.72
CA ARG A 241 19.14 8.27 -6.27
C ARG A 241 19.64 7.18 -7.22
N VAL A 242 19.79 7.50 -8.52
CA VAL A 242 20.20 6.56 -9.58
C VAL A 242 21.72 6.49 -9.75
N LEU A 243 22.46 7.54 -9.38
CA LEU A 243 23.91 7.56 -9.56
C LEU A 243 24.60 6.61 -8.57
N PRO A 244 25.47 5.68 -9.03
CA PRO A 244 26.11 4.67 -8.19
C PRO A 244 27.07 5.24 -7.12
N PHE A 245 27.37 6.54 -7.16
CA PHE A 245 28.26 7.22 -6.23
C PHE A 245 27.55 7.98 -5.10
N ALA A 246 26.22 7.99 -5.06
CA ALA A 246 25.48 8.60 -3.96
C ALA A 246 25.49 7.68 -2.74
N ARG A 247 26.57 7.68 -1.97
CA ARG A 247 26.67 7.05 -0.66
C ARG A 247 25.91 7.90 0.36
N GLY A 248 24.61 7.67 0.48
CA GLY A 248 23.79 8.29 1.51
C GLY A 248 23.00 7.20 2.26
N PRO A 249 22.48 7.49 3.47
CA PRO A 249 21.60 6.57 4.15
C PRO A 249 20.38 6.30 3.28
N ARG A 250 19.93 5.04 3.28
CA ARG A 250 18.71 4.65 2.61
C ARG A 250 17.51 5.25 3.35
N TYR A 251 16.55 5.79 2.61
CA TYR A 251 15.23 6.11 3.15
C TYR A 251 14.40 4.82 3.22
N VAL A 252 13.97 4.43 4.41
CA VAL A 252 13.15 3.22 4.63
C VAL A 252 11.72 3.64 4.88
N ASN A 253 10.80 3.21 4.02
CA ASN A 253 9.36 3.46 4.13
C ASN A 253 8.53 2.19 3.93
N SER A 254 9.16 1.08 3.61
CA SER A 254 8.47 -0.19 3.39
C SER A 254 8.75 -1.16 4.53
N VAL A 255 7.69 -1.80 5.03
CA VAL A 255 7.73 -2.79 6.09
C VAL A 255 7.17 -4.10 5.59
N LEU A 256 7.93 -5.18 5.77
CA LEU A 256 7.45 -6.54 5.56
C LEU A 256 6.81 -7.04 6.85
N PHE A 257 5.54 -7.36 6.81
CA PHE A 257 4.85 -8.02 7.91
C PHE A 257 4.66 -9.49 7.59
N LEU A 258 5.12 -10.33 8.49
CA LEU A 258 4.99 -11.78 8.39
C LEU A 258 4.14 -12.31 9.56
N PRO A 259 3.35 -13.36 9.33
CA PRO A 259 2.69 -14.08 10.42
C PRO A 259 3.70 -14.52 11.48
N ASP A 260 3.28 -14.51 12.74
CA ASP A 260 4.11 -14.93 13.87
C ASP A 260 4.81 -16.26 13.59
N GLY A 261 6.10 -16.33 13.96
CA GLY A 261 6.95 -17.49 13.73
C GLY A 261 7.64 -17.53 12.36
N ARG A 262 7.21 -16.73 11.37
CA ARG A 262 7.91 -16.62 10.08
C ARG A 262 9.00 -15.55 10.13
N ARG A 263 10.05 -15.76 9.32
CA ARG A 263 11.17 -14.81 9.18
C ARG A 263 11.48 -14.56 7.71
N PRO A 264 11.96 -13.35 7.34
CA PRO A 264 12.40 -13.06 5.97
C PRO A 264 13.56 -13.96 5.56
N GLY A 265 13.59 -14.38 4.28
CA GLY A 265 14.68 -15.17 3.72
C GLY A 265 14.76 -16.63 4.14
N VAL A 266 13.91 -17.05 5.07
CA VAL A 266 13.73 -18.46 5.39
C VAL A 266 12.54 -18.96 4.57
N SER A 267 12.82 -19.56 3.41
CA SER A 267 11.79 -20.24 2.61
C SER A 267 11.03 -21.20 3.51
N GLY A 268 9.74 -20.93 3.71
CA GLY A 268 8.93 -21.67 4.65
C GLY A 268 8.90 -23.17 4.30
N VAL A 269 9.69 -23.94 5.01
CA VAL A 269 9.29 -25.31 5.31
C VAL A 269 7.99 -25.14 6.09
N ARG A 270 6.84 -25.49 5.50
CA ARG A 270 5.64 -25.74 6.26
C ARG A 270 6.08 -26.80 7.26
N ASP A 271 6.09 -26.45 8.52
CA ASP A 271 6.30 -27.38 9.60
C ASP A 271 5.09 -28.35 9.51
N ASP A 272 5.30 -29.47 8.79
CA ASP A 272 4.37 -30.58 8.77
C ASP A 272 4.33 -31.06 10.21
N GLY A 273 3.30 -30.62 10.93
CA GLY A 273 3.09 -30.90 12.33
C GLY A 273 3.09 -32.39 12.67
N SER A 274 4.27 -32.99 12.66
CA SER A 274 4.55 -34.31 13.24
C SER A 274 5.36 -34.16 14.52
N HIS A 275 4.82 -33.43 15.49
CA HIS A 275 5.20 -33.61 16.91
C HIS A 275 3.95 -33.56 17.79
N ALA A 276 3.66 -34.77 18.26
CA ALA A 276 2.94 -35.17 19.49
C ALA A 276 1.94 -34.16 20.07
N ARG A 277 0.68 -34.58 19.97
CA ARG A 277 -0.47 -34.15 20.76
C ARG A 277 -0.14 -34.13 22.26
N SER A 278 -0.17 -32.93 22.83
CA SER A 278 -0.64 -32.76 24.20
C SER A 278 -1.86 -31.85 24.13
N GLU A 279 -3.01 -32.50 24.30
CA GLU A 279 -4.33 -31.91 24.29
C GLU A 279 -4.51 -30.99 25.50
N THR A 280 -4.79 -29.71 25.25
CA THR A 280 -5.73 -28.95 26.07
C THR A 280 -6.61 -28.13 25.13
N PRO A 281 -7.93 -28.22 25.21
CA PRO A 281 -8.82 -27.45 24.33
C PRO A 281 -8.70 -25.95 24.72
N ARG A 282 -8.24 -25.11 23.82
CA ARG A 282 -8.45 -23.67 23.94
C ARG A 282 -9.77 -23.31 23.25
N ASP A 283 -10.65 -22.70 24.04
CA ASP A 283 -11.89 -22.12 23.54
C ASP A 283 -11.60 -21.21 22.30
N PRO A 284 -12.51 -21.17 21.32
CA PRO A 284 -12.35 -20.34 20.13
C PRO A 284 -12.30 -18.86 20.56
N VAL A 285 -11.15 -18.24 20.35
CA VAL A 285 -10.95 -16.80 20.53
C VAL A 285 -11.87 -16.07 19.54
N GLN A 286 -12.92 -15.45 20.06
CA GLN A 286 -13.74 -14.54 19.28
C GLN A 286 -12.85 -13.39 18.75
N PRO A 287 -12.99 -13.00 17.47
CA PRO A 287 -12.24 -11.86 16.94
C PRO A 287 -12.58 -10.60 17.76
N PRO A 288 -11.61 -9.74 18.03
CA PRO A 288 -11.81 -8.52 18.81
C PRO A 288 -12.91 -7.68 18.14
N ARG A 289 -13.92 -7.30 18.91
CA ARG A 289 -14.95 -6.34 18.45
C ARG A 289 -14.27 -4.99 18.24
N LEU A 290 -14.25 -4.52 17.01
CA LEU A 290 -13.81 -3.17 16.67
C LEU A 290 -14.65 -2.16 17.47
N PRO A 291 -14.06 -1.07 17.99
CA PRO A 291 -14.81 0.00 18.63
C PRO A 291 -15.78 0.60 17.61
N THR A 292 -17.08 0.51 17.91
CA THR A 292 -18.13 1.13 17.13
C THR A 292 -17.98 2.66 17.25
N ARG A 293 -17.86 3.32 16.13
CA ARG A 293 -17.87 4.78 16.02
C ARG A 293 -19.19 5.31 16.61
N PRO A 294 -19.19 6.35 17.46
CA PRO A 294 -20.43 6.91 17.99
C PRO A 294 -21.30 7.39 16.83
N ALA A 295 -22.58 6.99 16.85
CA ALA A 295 -23.58 7.44 15.90
C ALA A 295 -23.77 8.95 16.03
N ALA A 296 -23.83 9.64 14.90
CA ALA A 296 -24.19 11.06 14.86
C ALA A 296 -25.62 11.24 15.43
N PRO A 297 -25.88 12.30 16.20
CA PRO A 297 -27.19 12.53 16.76
C PRO A 297 -28.20 12.77 15.63
N HIS A 298 -29.26 12.00 15.61
CA HIS A 298 -30.42 12.24 14.76
C HIS A 298 -31.07 13.56 15.20
N GLY A 299 -31.03 14.56 14.33
CA GLY A 299 -31.84 15.79 14.47
C GLY A 299 -33.32 15.43 14.40
N GLY A 300 -34.03 15.64 15.48
CA GLY A 300 -35.49 15.53 15.54
C GLY A 300 -36.15 16.56 14.65
N PRO A 301 -37.38 16.32 14.17
CA PRO A 301 -38.10 17.24 13.32
C PRO A 301 -38.53 18.45 14.12
N GLN A 302 -38.16 19.66 13.68
CA GLN A 302 -38.70 20.91 14.15
C GLN A 302 -40.12 21.08 13.61
N SER A 303 -41.06 21.11 14.51
CA SER A 303 -42.45 21.52 14.27
C SER A 303 -42.51 22.98 13.87
N GLY A 304 -42.93 23.28 12.64
CA GLY A 304 -43.18 24.64 12.15
C GLY A 304 -44.47 25.23 12.75
N PRO A 305 -44.51 26.56 12.93
CA PRO A 305 -45.69 27.25 13.46
C PRO A 305 -46.76 27.44 12.39
N GLY A 306 -48.03 27.35 12.84
CA GLY A 306 -49.24 27.44 12.03
C GLY A 306 -49.43 28.78 11.32
N ARG A 307 -50.00 28.68 10.14
CA ARG A 307 -50.46 29.79 9.32
C ARG A 307 -51.82 30.29 9.86
N GLY A 308 -51.88 31.54 10.34
CA GLY A 308 -53.11 32.31 10.42
C GLY A 308 -53.45 32.88 9.04
N ARG A 309 -54.70 32.74 8.62
CA ARG A 309 -55.26 33.49 7.50
C ARG A 309 -55.85 34.82 8.01
N PRO A 310 -55.69 35.88 7.27
CA PRO A 310 -56.56 37.07 7.45
C PRO A 310 -57.74 36.97 6.48
N SER A 311 -58.79 37.58 6.95
CA SER A 311 -59.99 38.07 6.26
C SER A 311 -59.63 39.10 5.19
#